data_6513affa948220d4735b3187a3836f2c
#
_entry.id   6513affa948220d4735b3187a3836f2c
#
_cell.length_a   1.000
_cell.length_b   1.000
_cell.length_c   1.000
_cell.angle_alpha   90.00
_cell.angle_beta   90.00
_cell.angle_gamma   90.00
#
_symmetry.space_group_name_H-M   'P 1'
#
loop_
_entity.id
_entity.type
_entity.pdbx_description
1 polymer ?
#
loop_
_entity_poly.entity_id
_entity_poly.type
_entity_poly.pdbx_seq_one_letter_code
_entity_poly.pdbx_strand_id
1 'polypeptide(L)'
;MKTPILSSLVVVISLSAVSGALAQDATAGKASFNKCLACHAIGEGAKNKVGPELNGLDGRKSGIAEGYSYSEANKNSGITWGKDVFLEYIKDPKAKIPATKMVFAGIKNEKEANDLWAFLAQYDKDGKTK
;
A
#
# COMPACT_ATOMS: atom_id res chain seq x y z
N MET A 1 -11.95 7.41 -71.71
CA MET A 1 -12.80 7.48 -70.51
C MET A 1 -11.98 6.88 -69.34
N LYS A 2 -11.56 7.69 -68.42
CA LYS A 2 -10.81 7.26 -67.22
C LYS A 2 -11.79 7.16 -66.05
N THR A 3 -12.00 5.97 -65.54
CA THR A 3 -12.76 5.72 -64.33
C THR A 3 -11.95 6.04 -63.11
N PRO A 4 -12.44 6.82 -62.14
CA PRO A 4 -11.73 7.01 -60.88
C PRO A 4 -11.97 5.83 -59.94
N ILE A 5 -10.88 5.25 -59.48
CA ILE A 5 -10.87 4.23 -58.41
C ILE A 5 -11.07 4.97 -57.10
N LEU A 6 -12.24 4.80 -56.49
CA LEU A 6 -12.46 5.24 -55.12
C LEU A 6 -11.76 4.26 -54.14
N SER A 7 -10.64 4.70 -53.57
CA SER A 7 -10.01 3.98 -52.45
C SER A 7 -10.79 4.23 -51.19
N SER A 8 -11.53 3.23 -50.75
CA SER A 8 -12.20 3.26 -49.42
C SER A 8 -11.14 3.09 -48.35
N LEU A 9 -10.94 4.17 -47.59
CA LEU A 9 -10.09 4.17 -46.39
C LEU A 9 -10.85 3.48 -45.26
N VAL A 10 -10.48 2.26 -44.92
CA VAL A 10 -11.03 1.57 -43.74
C VAL A 10 -10.29 2.08 -42.51
N VAL A 11 -10.96 2.90 -41.73
CA VAL A 11 -10.47 3.34 -40.41
C VAL A 11 -10.77 2.23 -39.41
N VAL A 12 -9.72 1.50 -39.04
CA VAL A 12 -9.79 0.52 -37.94
C VAL A 12 -9.67 1.27 -36.63
N ILE A 13 -10.80 1.48 -35.98
CA ILE A 13 -10.84 2.03 -34.61
C ILE A 13 -10.49 0.88 -33.67
N SER A 14 -9.26 0.85 -33.21
CA SER A 14 -8.81 -0.06 -32.15
C SER A 14 -9.41 0.41 -30.83
N LEU A 15 -10.43 -0.28 -30.33
CA LEU A 15 -10.92 -0.11 -28.97
C LEU A 15 -9.87 -0.68 -28.03
N SER A 16 -9.02 0.18 -27.49
CA SER A 16 -8.15 -0.17 -26.37
C SER A 16 -9.03 -0.36 -25.15
N ALA A 17 -9.23 -1.60 -24.73
CA ALA A 17 -9.84 -1.91 -23.45
C ALA A 17 -8.91 -1.40 -22.35
N VAL A 18 -9.23 -0.27 -21.74
CA VAL A 18 -8.59 0.20 -20.52
C VAL A 18 -9.03 -0.76 -19.43
N SER A 19 -8.16 -1.72 -19.09
CA SER A 19 -8.34 -2.52 -17.88
C SER A 19 -8.34 -1.55 -16.71
N GLY A 20 -9.51 -1.31 -16.11
CA GLY A 20 -9.66 -0.46 -14.95
C GLY A 20 -8.98 -1.09 -13.74
N ALA A 21 -7.66 -0.87 -13.58
CA ALA A 21 -7.04 -1.01 -12.29
C ALA A 21 -7.71 0.01 -11.36
N LEU A 22 -8.20 -0.44 -10.18
CA LEU A 22 -8.75 0.44 -9.16
C LEU A 22 -7.73 1.55 -8.89
N ALA A 23 -8.09 2.80 -9.22
CA ALA A 23 -7.23 3.95 -8.95
C ALA A 23 -6.99 4.05 -7.45
N GLN A 24 -5.71 4.10 -7.05
CA GLN A 24 -5.31 4.30 -5.67
C GLN A 24 -5.49 5.77 -5.30
N ASP A 25 -6.07 6.03 -4.14
CA ASP A 25 -6.32 7.37 -3.63
C ASP A 25 -5.62 7.57 -2.28
N ALA A 26 -4.49 8.29 -2.31
CA ALA A 26 -3.73 8.60 -1.10
C ALA A 26 -4.48 9.51 -0.12
N THR A 27 -5.40 10.35 -0.60
CA THR A 27 -6.24 11.18 0.26
C THR A 27 -7.25 10.33 1.02
N ALA A 28 -7.90 9.39 0.36
CA ALA A 28 -8.75 8.39 1.02
C ALA A 28 -7.93 7.49 1.95
N GLY A 29 -6.71 7.13 1.55
CA GLY A 29 -5.77 6.39 2.38
C GLY A 29 -5.39 7.11 3.66
N LYS A 30 -5.20 8.42 3.61
CA LYS A 30 -4.97 9.26 4.80
C LYS A 30 -6.16 9.20 5.77
N ALA A 31 -7.38 9.26 5.25
CA ALA A 31 -8.59 9.11 6.07
C ALA A 31 -8.65 7.71 6.71
N SER A 32 -8.33 6.66 5.97
CA SER A 32 -8.26 5.29 6.49
C SER A 32 -7.17 5.13 7.55
N PHE A 33 -6.06 5.85 7.44
CA PHE A 33 -4.95 5.82 8.40
C PHE A 33 -5.36 6.29 9.80
N ASN A 34 -6.47 7.02 9.95
CA ASN A 34 -7.01 7.37 11.26
C ASN A 34 -7.25 6.13 12.15
N LYS A 35 -7.53 4.99 11.56
CA LYS A 35 -7.66 3.70 12.27
C LYS A 35 -6.34 3.21 12.87
N CYS A 36 -5.22 3.75 12.43
CA CYS A 36 -3.86 3.34 12.81
C CYS A 36 -3.21 4.31 13.81
N LEU A 37 -3.72 5.54 13.92
CA LEU A 37 -3.11 6.63 14.69
C LEU A 37 -3.01 6.37 16.18
N ALA A 38 -3.87 5.52 16.76
CA ALA A 38 -3.76 5.15 18.16
C ALA A 38 -2.43 4.44 18.48
N CYS A 39 -1.88 3.73 17.50
CA CYS A 39 -0.69 2.88 17.67
C CYS A 39 0.50 3.28 16.82
N HIS A 40 0.30 3.94 15.70
CA HIS A 40 1.36 4.27 14.75
C HIS A 40 1.45 5.77 14.46
N ALA A 41 2.63 6.20 14.03
CA ALA A 41 2.87 7.53 13.49
C ALA A 41 3.59 7.41 12.14
N ILE A 42 3.43 8.41 11.30
CA ILE A 42 4.10 8.54 10.01
C ILE A 42 4.37 10.02 9.70
N GLY A 43 5.41 10.30 8.94
CA GLY A 43 5.81 11.65 8.57
C GLY A 43 7.08 12.10 9.29
N GLU A 44 7.50 13.34 9.03
CA GLU A 44 8.68 13.90 9.67
C GLU A 44 8.51 13.95 11.19
N GLY A 45 9.54 13.50 11.91
CA GLY A 45 9.51 13.45 13.37
C GLY A 45 8.64 12.34 13.98
N ALA A 46 8.11 11.44 13.16
CA ALA A 46 7.32 10.31 13.66
C ALA A 46 8.14 9.45 14.62
N LYS A 47 7.51 9.07 15.73
CA LYS A 47 8.12 8.24 16.78
C LYS A 47 7.32 6.97 16.99
N ASN A 48 7.99 5.94 17.51
CA ASN A 48 7.33 4.74 17.98
C ASN A 48 6.32 5.09 19.09
N LYS A 49 5.19 4.40 19.05
CA LYS A 49 4.11 4.47 20.03
C LYS A 49 3.82 3.06 20.53
N VAL A 50 2.56 2.67 20.60
CA VAL A 50 2.17 1.27 20.85
C VAL A 50 2.71 0.35 19.74
N GLY A 51 2.70 0.83 18.50
CA GLY A 51 3.36 0.22 17.36
C GLY A 51 4.56 1.04 16.87
N PRO A 52 5.35 0.50 15.95
CA PRO A 52 6.48 1.22 15.37
C PRO A 52 6.02 2.36 14.47
N GLU A 53 6.88 3.37 14.28
CA GLU A 53 6.69 4.35 13.23
C GLU A 53 6.69 3.68 11.84
N LEU A 54 6.03 4.26 10.86
CA LEU A 54 5.79 3.63 9.56
C LEU A 54 6.49 4.34 8.39
N ASN A 55 7.50 5.17 8.66
CA ASN A 55 8.26 5.82 7.60
C ASN A 55 9.04 4.82 6.75
N GLY A 56 9.09 5.08 5.45
CA GLY A 56 9.83 4.24 4.51
C GLY A 56 9.34 2.78 4.47
N LEU A 57 8.06 2.54 4.70
CA LEU A 57 7.52 1.18 4.78
C LEU A 57 7.73 0.40 3.49
N ASP A 58 7.57 1.03 2.33
CA ASP A 58 7.83 0.40 1.04
C ASP A 58 9.31 0.02 0.89
N GLY A 59 9.60 -1.26 0.87
CA GLY A 59 10.96 -1.82 0.84
C GLY A 59 11.60 -2.06 2.21
N ARG A 60 10.91 -1.72 3.31
CA ARG A 60 11.44 -1.93 4.67
C ARG A 60 11.28 -3.39 5.11
N LYS A 61 12.33 -3.93 5.72
CA LYS A 61 12.24 -5.24 6.37
C LYS A 61 11.36 -5.16 7.62
N SER A 62 10.57 -6.19 7.86
CA SER A 62 9.80 -6.32 9.08
C SER A 62 10.73 -6.44 10.29
N GLY A 63 10.35 -5.77 11.38
CA GLY A 63 11.06 -5.90 12.65
C GLY A 63 12.30 -5.01 12.82
N ILE A 64 12.50 -3.98 12.00
CA ILE A 64 13.76 -3.18 12.02
C ILE A 64 13.60 -1.72 12.45
N ALA A 65 12.39 -1.22 12.75
CA ALA A 65 12.27 0.16 13.23
C ALA A 65 13.09 0.34 14.52
N GLU A 66 13.94 1.36 14.50
CA GLU A 66 14.87 1.63 15.59
C GLU A 66 14.13 1.90 16.91
N GLY A 67 14.60 1.28 17.98
CA GLY A 67 14.07 1.48 19.33
C GLY A 67 12.70 0.85 19.59
N TYR A 68 12.11 0.16 18.63
CA TYR A 68 10.84 -0.54 18.87
C TYR A 68 11.07 -2.00 19.28
N SER A 69 10.34 -2.43 20.30
CA SER A 69 10.36 -3.82 20.77
C SER A 69 9.31 -4.67 20.06
N TYR A 70 9.73 -5.31 18.96
CA TYR A 70 8.87 -6.22 18.20
C TYR A 70 8.63 -7.54 18.91
N SER A 71 7.53 -8.23 18.53
CA SER A 71 7.38 -9.65 18.83
C SER A 71 8.44 -10.48 18.10
N GLU A 72 8.83 -11.62 18.64
CA GLU A 72 9.72 -12.55 17.95
C GLU A 72 9.12 -13.01 16.62
N ALA A 73 7.82 -13.24 16.56
CA ALA A 73 7.11 -13.59 15.33
C ALA A 73 7.31 -12.54 14.23
N ASN A 74 7.26 -11.24 14.58
CA ASN A 74 7.47 -10.17 13.61
C ASN A 74 8.93 -10.08 13.15
N LYS A 75 9.88 -10.12 14.09
CA LYS A 75 11.32 -10.12 13.77
C LYS A 75 11.71 -11.26 12.84
N ASN A 76 11.14 -12.44 13.07
CA ASN A 76 11.49 -13.67 12.35
C ASN A 76 10.58 -13.93 11.13
N SER A 77 9.67 -13.02 10.82
CA SER A 77 8.71 -13.21 9.72
C SER A 77 9.35 -13.28 8.33
N GLY A 78 10.54 -12.69 8.17
CA GLY A 78 11.23 -12.64 6.87
C GLY A 78 10.58 -11.71 5.85
N ILE A 79 9.58 -10.93 6.27
CA ILE A 79 8.83 -10.04 5.38
C ILE A 79 9.68 -8.82 5.02
N THR A 80 9.71 -8.50 3.73
CA THR A 80 10.04 -7.16 3.24
C THR A 80 8.75 -6.52 2.74
N TRP A 81 8.40 -5.38 3.29
CA TRP A 81 7.14 -4.72 2.99
C TRP A 81 7.12 -4.21 1.56
N GLY A 82 6.02 -4.43 0.91
CA GLY A 82 5.67 -3.94 -0.41
C GLY A 82 4.16 -4.03 -0.57
N LYS A 83 3.63 -3.57 -1.69
CA LYS A 83 2.18 -3.48 -1.91
C LYS A 83 1.47 -4.83 -1.69
N ASP A 84 1.91 -5.87 -2.38
CA ASP A 84 1.21 -7.16 -2.37
C ASP A 84 1.24 -7.81 -0.99
N VAL A 85 2.39 -7.78 -0.33
CA VAL A 85 2.56 -8.30 1.03
C VAL A 85 1.71 -7.51 2.02
N PHE A 86 1.67 -6.19 1.89
CA PHE A 86 0.85 -5.33 2.75
C PHE A 86 -0.64 -5.62 2.58
N LEU A 87 -1.12 -5.74 1.34
CA LEU A 87 -2.53 -6.02 1.06
C LEU A 87 -2.97 -7.36 1.67
N GLU A 88 -2.11 -8.35 1.63
CA GLU A 88 -2.36 -9.64 2.26
C GLU A 88 -2.35 -9.53 3.80
N TYR A 89 -1.35 -8.84 4.35
CA TYR A 89 -1.18 -8.65 5.79
C TYR A 89 -2.33 -7.88 6.42
N ILE A 90 -2.73 -6.75 5.82
CA ILE A 90 -3.70 -5.85 6.44
C ILE A 90 -5.11 -6.43 6.49
N LYS A 91 -5.40 -7.45 5.70
CA LYS A 91 -6.67 -8.19 5.77
C LYS A 91 -6.85 -8.90 7.09
N ASP A 92 -5.77 -9.48 7.60
CA ASP A 92 -5.73 -10.18 8.89
C ASP A 92 -4.27 -10.29 9.38
N PRO A 93 -3.81 -9.33 10.18
CA PRO A 93 -2.43 -9.33 10.66
C PRO A 93 -2.03 -10.60 11.41
N LYS A 94 -2.94 -11.17 12.20
CA LYS A 94 -2.66 -12.39 12.97
C LYS A 94 -2.54 -13.63 12.10
N ALA A 95 -3.27 -13.68 11.01
CA ALA A 95 -3.16 -14.81 10.06
C ALA A 95 -1.81 -14.75 9.33
N LYS A 96 -1.35 -13.56 8.95
CA LYS A 96 -0.08 -13.39 8.24
C LYS A 96 1.15 -13.55 9.15
N ILE A 97 1.08 -13.00 10.36
CA ILE A 97 2.14 -13.12 11.38
C ILE A 97 1.51 -13.66 12.66
N PRO A 98 1.38 -14.98 12.82
CA PRO A 98 0.89 -15.58 14.06
C PRO A 98 1.73 -15.11 15.27
N ALA A 99 1.07 -14.83 16.38
CA ALA A 99 1.68 -14.28 17.60
C ALA A 99 2.24 -12.84 17.45
N THR A 100 1.80 -12.08 16.45
CA THR A 100 2.08 -10.64 16.39
C THR A 100 1.51 -9.91 17.60
N LYS A 101 2.21 -8.87 18.05
CA LYS A 101 1.70 -7.94 19.08
C LYS A 101 0.58 -7.04 18.58
N MET A 102 0.46 -6.85 17.28
CA MET A 102 -0.51 -5.95 16.67
C MET A 102 -1.92 -6.47 16.92
N VAL A 103 -2.71 -5.71 17.67
CA VAL A 103 -4.12 -5.99 17.94
C VAL A 103 -4.96 -5.16 16.99
N PHE A 104 -5.26 -5.73 15.81
CA PHE A 104 -6.04 -5.08 14.77
C PHE A 104 -6.83 -6.13 13.99
N ALA A 105 -8.15 -5.90 13.83
CA ALA A 105 -9.01 -6.88 13.16
C ALA A 105 -8.76 -6.99 11.66
N GLY A 106 -8.17 -5.97 11.06
CA GLY A 106 -7.86 -5.94 9.63
C GLY A 106 -8.81 -5.08 8.81
N ILE A 107 -8.40 -4.84 7.56
CA ILE A 107 -9.18 -4.12 6.55
C ILE A 107 -9.51 -5.12 5.46
N LYS A 108 -10.79 -5.48 5.35
CA LYS A 108 -11.27 -6.49 4.38
C LYS A 108 -11.60 -5.86 3.02
N ASN A 109 -11.90 -4.57 2.98
CA ASN A 109 -12.19 -3.86 1.74
C ASN A 109 -10.91 -3.63 0.96
N GLU A 110 -10.82 -4.19 -0.23
CA GLU A 110 -9.62 -4.16 -1.06
C GLU A 110 -9.28 -2.74 -1.53
N LYS A 111 -10.29 -1.95 -1.89
CA LYS A 111 -10.08 -0.55 -2.29
C LYS A 111 -9.50 0.25 -1.13
N GLU A 112 -10.07 0.13 0.06
CA GLU A 112 -9.56 0.82 1.26
C GLU A 112 -8.12 0.43 1.56
N ALA A 113 -7.77 -0.85 1.48
CA ALA A 113 -6.42 -1.34 1.69
C ALA A 113 -5.43 -0.78 0.65
N ASN A 114 -5.84 -0.71 -0.62
CA ASN A 114 -5.04 -0.09 -1.69
C ASN A 114 -4.82 1.40 -1.47
N ASP A 115 -5.87 2.12 -1.07
CA ASP A 115 -5.79 3.56 -0.78
C ASP A 115 -4.85 3.81 0.42
N LEU A 116 -4.97 3.01 1.47
CA LEU A 116 -4.07 3.08 2.63
C LEU A 116 -2.61 2.83 2.24
N TRP A 117 -2.36 1.83 1.41
CA TRP A 117 -1.00 1.59 0.91
C TRP A 117 -0.47 2.78 0.13
N ALA A 118 -1.27 3.38 -0.76
CA ALA A 118 -0.89 4.56 -1.52
C ALA A 118 -0.48 5.73 -0.60
N PHE A 119 -1.19 5.91 0.51
CA PHE A 119 -0.83 6.90 1.52
C PHE A 119 0.49 6.57 2.22
N LEU A 120 0.64 5.35 2.71
CA LEU A 120 1.84 4.91 3.44
C LEU A 120 3.10 4.96 2.57
N ALA A 121 3.00 4.50 1.33
CA ALA A 121 4.12 4.39 0.40
C ALA A 121 4.68 5.74 -0.09
N GLN A 122 3.96 6.84 0.15
CA GLN A 122 4.44 8.19 -0.16
C GLN A 122 5.65 8.62 0.67
N TYR A 123 5.80 8.06 1.87
CA TYR A 123 6.81 8.51 2.82
C TYR A 123 8.11 7.73 2.66
N ASP A 124 9.21 8.48 2.62
CA ASP A 124 10.55 7.90 2.72
C ASP A 124 10.93 7.58 4.18
N LYS A 125 12.12 7.06 4.39
CA LYS A 125 12.62 6.70 5.73
C LYS A 125 12.72 7.89 6.70
N ASP A 126 12.83 9.10 6.18
CA ASP A 126 12.93 10.33 6.96
C ASP A 126 11.55 10.99 7.18
N GLY A 127 10.49 10.36 6.67
CA GLY A 127 9.12 10.85 6.79
C GLY A 127 8.75 11.94 5.80
N LYS A 128 9.56 12.15 4.78
CA LYS A 128 9.27 13.09 3.69
C LYS A 128 8.49 12.41 2.59
N THR A 129 7.60 13.14 1.95
CA THR A 129 6.89 12.65 0.77
C THR A 129 7.81 12.67 -0.44
N LYS A 130 7.75 11.59 -1.21
CA LYS A 130 8.49 11.42 -2.48
C LYS A 130 7.85 12.25 -3.59
#